data_73a226c05a89f876657b5eaa72da2b85
#
_entry.id   73a226c05a89f876657b5eaa72da2b85
#
_cell.length_a   1.000
_cell.length_b   1.000
_cell.length_c   1.000
_cell.angle_alpha   90.00
_cell.angle_beta   90.00
_cell.angle_gamma   90.00
#
_symmetry.space_group_name_H-M   'P 1'
#
loop_
_entity.id
_entity.type
_entity.pdbx_description
1 polymer ?
#
loop_
_entity_poly.entity_id
_entity_poly.type
_entity_poly.pdbx_seq_one_letter_code
_entity_poly.pdbx_strand_id
1 'polypeptide(L)'
;LVCSNVVGPKGIALQVRARENDGKLDQLANQILEQSFAEWGRAGNCTVDGKLSWVDAQHTFVSSVARDGECFVLMVADNGNPWRFRLQFIDPDLIDQDRNETLAGGNQIRMGVEVNGAGKPVAYYVKTRHPDDYQTSGQAVREERIPAERMIHGFRADRIAQTRGVPWTSTAMTRLKMLSGYEEAELVAARISASKMGFFTSQSGEDYQADGTEDTGNLRMEVAPGQFEQLPAGVDFKPFDPQHPATAFAEFEKAMLRGIASGLGVSYTSLSNNLESVSYSSIRQGLIEERDQWRVTQFWMIEHFCDIVYRAWLRQTLDAGAVNLPAAKYQKFVAAQWVPRGWQWVDPRNEADAQITAINNGLMTRTQALAERGLDIEDVLRERQAEDELMAAMGIVLPV
;
A
#
# COMPACT_ATOMS: atom_id res chain seq x y z
N LEU A 1 -4.05 -4.83 0.84
CA LEU A 1 -4.97 -4.07 1.68
C LEU A 1 -4.76 -2.56 1.53
N VAL A 2 -3.56 -2.01 1.77
CA VAL A 2 -3.30 -0.55 1.75
C VAL A 2 -3.72 0.06 0.42
N CYS A 3 -3.14 -0.38 -0.70
CA CYS A 3 -3.43 0.16 -2.02
C CYS A 3 -4.92 0.10 -2.38
N SER A 4 -5.57 -1.04 -2.13
CA SER A 4 -6.98 -1.23 -2.47
C SER A 4 -7.93 -0.38 -1.62
N ASN A 5 -7.57 -0.05 -0.36
CA ASN A 5 -8.41 0.75 0.53
C ASN A 5 -8.10 2.24 0.47
N VAL A 6 -6.86 2.64 0.24
CA VAL A 6 -6.48 4.07 0.16
C VAL A 6 -6.75 4.64 -1.23
N VAL A 7 -6.25 3.98 -2.27
CA VAL A 7 -6.31 4.47 -3.66
C VAL A 7 -7.50 3.87 -4.42
N GLY A 8 -7.66 2.54 -4.31
CA GLY A 8 -8.71 1.82 -5.04
C GLY A 8 -8.44 1.71 -6.55
N PRO A 9 -9.37 1.12 -7.30
CA PRO A 9 -9.12 0.79 -8.72
C PRO A 9 -9.13 2.00 -9.66
N LYS A 10 -9.76 3.12 -9.25
CA LYS A 10 -9.87 4.33 -10.07
C LYS A 10 -8.92 5.45 -9.64
N GLY A 11 -8.17 5.25 -8.55
CA GLY A 11 -7.34 6.29 -7.95
C GLY A 11 -8.14 7.34 -7.17
N ILE A 12 -7.42 8.29 -6.57
CA ILE A 12 -7.99 9.49 -5.97
C ILE A 12 -8.16 10.51 -7.10
N ALA A 13 -9.39 10.85 -7.41
CA ALA A 13 -9.75 11.66 -8.57
C ALA A 13 -9.65 13.17 -8.26
N LEU A 14 -9.14 13.94 -9.22
CA LEU A 14 -9.09 15.40 -9.16
C LEU A 14 -10.43 15.99 -9.59
N GLN A 15 -10.90 16.96 -8.82
CA GLN A 15 -11.97 17.89 -9.20
C GLN A 15 -11.46 19.31 -9.05
N VAL A 16 -11.44 20.06 -10.12
CA VAL A 16 -11.06 21.46 -10.08
C VAL A 16 -12.26 22.30 -9.63
N ARG A 17 -12.04 23.21 -8.69
CA ARG A 17 -13.09 24.05 -8.09
C ARG A 17 -12.82 25.54 -8.32
N ALA A 18 -12.21 25.89 -9.43
CA ALA A 18 -12.02 27.28 -9.81
C ALA A 18 -13.35 28.01 -9.94
N ARG A 19 -13.42 29.25 -9.42
CA ARG A 19 -14.63 30.05 -9.42
C ARG A 19 -14.45 31.33 -10.18
N GLU A 20 -15.52 31.80 -10.78
CA GLU A 20 -15.60 33.14 -11.36
C GLU A 20 -15.73 34.20 -10.27
N ASN A 21 -15.63 35.48 -10.64
CA ASN A 21 -15.72 36.60 -9.71
C ASN A 21 -17.11 36.71 -9.03
N ASP A 22 -18.15 36.13 -9.64
CA ASP A 22 -19.50 36.07 -9.09
C ASP A 22 -19.69 34.89 -8.10
N GLY A 23 -18.63 34.11 -7.84
CA GLY A 23 -18.61 32.97 -6.92
C GLY A 23 -19.10 31.65 -7.55
N LYS A 24 -19.61 31.64 -8.77
CA LYS A 24 -19.99 30.42 -9.49
C LYS A 24 -18.75 29.65 -9.95
N LEU A 25 -18.91 28.36 -10.16
CA LEU A 25 -17.85 27.52 -10.72
C LEU A 25 -17.56 27.92 -12.17
N ASP A 26 -16.28 28.04 -12.49
CA ASP A 26 -15.79 28.23 -13.86
C ASP A 26 -15.76 26.86 -14.55
N GLN A 27 -16.92 26.41 -15.04
CA GLN A 27 -17.09 25.09 -15.61
C GLN A 27 -16.13 24.82 -16.78
N LEU A 28 -15.92 25.81 -17.65
CA LEU A 28 -15.06 25.65 -18.81
C LEU A 28 -13.58 25.46 -18.38
N ALA A 29 -13.08 26.29 -17.47
CA ALA A 29 -11.69 26.15 -16.99
C ALA A 29 -11.50 24.86 -16.21
N ASN A 30 -12.47 24.47 -15.35
CA ASN A 30 -12.43 23.24 -14.58
C ASN A 30 -12.37 22.03 -15.52
N GLN A 31 -13.22 21.96 -16.52
CA GLN A 31 -13.24 20.86 -17.49
C GLN A 31 -11.93 20.77 -18.30
N ILE A 32 -11.38 21.91 -18.77
CA ILE A 32 -10.11 21.93 -19.51
C ILE A 32 -8.98 21.39 -18.64
N LEU A 33 -8.90 21.79 -17.37
CA LEU A 33 -7.85 21.36 -16.46
C LEU A 33 -7.97 19.88 -16.08
N GLU A 34 -9.18 19.40 -15.79
CA GLU A 34 -9.45 18.00 -15.46
C GLU A 34 -9.11 17.07 -16.63
N GLN A 35 -9.55 17.42 -17.84
CA GLN A 35 -9.21 16.65 -19.05
C GLN A 35 -7.71 16.64 -19.32
N SER A 36 -7.06 17.80 -19.23
CA SER A 36 -5.61 17.91 -19.44
C SER A 36 -4.82 17.14 -18.38
N PHE A 37 -5.25 17.16 -17.11
CA PHE A 37 -4.62 16.38 -16.05
C PHE A 37 -4.84 14.87 -16.24
N ALA A 38 -6.01 14.47 -16.69
CA ALA A 38 -6.31 13.06 -17.01
C ALA A 38 -5.45 12.55 -18.19
N GLU A 39 -5.22 13.37 -19.21
CA GLU A 39 -4.32 13.03 -20.33
C GLU A 39 -2.86 12.93 -19.88
N TRP A 40 -2.39 13.89 -19.08
CA TRP A 40 -1.07 13.81 -18.46
C TRP A 40 -0.94 12.56 -17.60
N GLY A 41 -1.97 12.19 -16.88
CA GLY A 41 -2.03 11.02 -16.00
C GLY A 41 -1.96 9.67 -16.71
N ARG A 42 -1.96 9.60 -18.05
CA ARG A 42 -1.83 8.34 -18.77
C ARG A 42 -0.40 7.79 -18.68
N ALA A 43 -0.29 6.47 -18.75
CA ALA A 43 1.01 5.82 -18.91
C ALA A 43 1.75 6.40 -20.14
N GLY A 44 3.06 6.59 -20.00
CA GLY A 44 3.88 7.28 -21.01
C GLY A 44 4.05 8.79 -20.78
N ASN A 45 3.12 9.45 -20.10
CA ASN A 45 3.16 10.89 -19.84
C ASN A 45 3.52 11.24 -18.40
N CYS A 46 3.00 10.48 -17.43
CA CYS A 46 3.04 10.80 -16.01
C CYS A 46 4.45 10.67 -15.42
N THR A 47 5.19 9.60 -15.77
CA THR A 47 6.52 9.31 -15.20
C THR A 47 7.64 9.40 -16.24
N VAL A 48 8.87 9.62 -15.76
CA VAL A 48 10.07 9.72 -16.61
C VAL A 48 10.34 8.43 -17.37
N ASP A 49 10.13 7.28 -16.71
CA ASP A 49 10.30 5.95 -17.31
C ASP A 49 9.13 5.53 -18.21
N GLY A 50 8.05 6.32 -18.21
CA GLY A 50 6.86 6.09 -19.03
C GLY A 50 6.03 4.85 -18.65
N LYS A 51 6.31 4.20 -17.52
CA LYS A 51 5.65 2.94 -17.14
C LYS A 51 4.36 3.13 -16.35
N LEU A 52 4.30 4.16 -15.52
CA LEU A 52 3.22 4.35 -14.57
C LEU A 52 2.20 5.38 -15.11
N SER A 53 0.93 5.07 -14.94
CA SER A 53 -0.15 6.04 -14.99
C SER A 53 -0.21 6.83 -13.67
N TRP A 54 -1.05 7.87 -13.61
CA TRP A 54 -1.30 8.61 -12.35
C TRP A 54 -1.87 7.71 -11.25
N VAL A 55 -2.74 6.77 -11.62
CA VAL A 55 -3.28 5.79 -10.66
C VAL A 55 -2.19 4.84 -10.15
N ASP A 56 -1.33 4.34 -11.06
CA ASP A 56 -0.20 3.49 -10.68
C ASP A 56 0.81 4.25 -9.82
N ALA A 57 1.05 5.54 -10.12
CA ALA A 57 1.91 6.42 -9.32
C ALA A 57 1.36 6.59 -7.89
N GLN A 58 0.04 6.74 -7.74
CA GLN A 58 -0.61 6.77 -6.42
C GLN A 58 -0.44 5.44 -5.67
N HIS A 59 -0.63 4.31 -6.36
CA HIS A 59 -0.43 2.97 -5.76
C HIS A 59 1.03 2.77 -5.34
N THR A 60 1.98 3.14 -6.20
CA THR A 60 3.41 3.03 -5.91
C THR A 60 3.79 3.87 -4.70
N PHE A 61 3.30 5.13 -4.64
CA PHE A 61 3.57 6.03 -3.52
C PHE A 61 3.13 5.45 -2.19
N VAL A 62 1.85 5.07 -2.06
CA VAL A 62 1.33 4.55 -0.78
C VAL A 62 1.91 3.18 -0.43
N SER A 63 2.22 2.35 -1.44
CA SER A 63 2.84 1.05 -1.23
C SER A 63 4.25 1.18 -0.68
N SER A 64 5.07 2.09 -1.25
CA SER A 64 6.41 2.39 -0.74
C SER A 64 6.37 2.93 0.68
N VAL A 65 5.49 3.88 0.97
CA VAL A 65 5.35 4.41 2.34
C VAL A 65 4.96 3.32 3.33
N ALA A 66 4.09 2.39 2.95
CA ALA A 66 3.69 1.30 3.84
C ALA A 66 4.80 0.25 4.04
N ARG A 67 5.53 -0.09 2.98
CA ARG A 67 6.57 -1.13 2.96
C ARG A 67 7.89 -0.62 3.50
N ASP A 68 8.37 0.52 2.95
CA ASP A 68 9.72 1.04 3.18
C ASP A 68 9.70 2.16 4.25
N GLY A 69 8.50 2.64 4.63
CA GLY A 69 8.29 3.72 5.58
C GLY A 69 8.16 5.08 4.93
N GLU A 70 8.71 5.25 3.74
CA GLU A 70 8.76 6.52 3.02
C GLU A 70 8.79 6.33 1.51
N CYS A 71 8.52 7.40 0.79
CA CYS A 71 8.61 7.44 -0.66
C CYS A 71 9.17 8.80 -1.11
N PHE A 72 10.13 8.76 -2.02
CA PHE A 72 10.69 9.96 -2.63
C PHE A 72 10.25 10.06 -4.08
N VAL A 73 9.74 11.25 -4.45
CA VAL A 73 9.30 11.51 -5.82
C VAL A 73 9.88 12.84 -6.27
N LEU A 74 10.74 12.78 -7.27
CA LEU A 74 11.33 13.97 -7.90
C LEU A 74 10.37 14.51 -8.96
N MET A 75 10.08 15.79 -8.87
CA MET A 75 9.35 16.56 -9.87
C MET A 75 10.32 17.03 -10.95
N VAL A 76 10.17 16.47 -12.14
CA VAL A 76 11.09 16.70 -13.27
C VAL A 76 10.45 17.61 -14.30
N ALA A 77 11.16 18.70 -14.65
CA ALA A 77 10.81 19.51 -15.82
C ALA A 77 11.29 18.78 -17.09
N ASP A 78 10.36 18.40 -17.97
CA ASP A 78 10.67 17.66 -19.20
C ASP A 78 10.10 18.39 -20.43
N ASN A 79 11.01 18.95 -21.26
CA ASN A 79 10.63 19.65 -22.47
C ASN A 79 10.08 18.73 -23.58
N GLY A 80 10.26 17.44 -23.49
CA GLY A 80 9.71 16.44 -24.42
C GLY A 80 8.22 16.11 -24.17
N ASN A 81 7.63 16.67 -23.12
CA ASN A 81 6.25 16.47 -22.73
C ASN A 81 5.47 17.79 -22.91
N PRO A 82 4.23 17.79 -23.47
CA PRO A 82 3.45 19.01 -23.66
C PRO A 82 3.24 19.82 -22.36
N TRP A 83 3.07 19.15 -21.24
CA TRP A 83 2.89 19.78 -19.92
C TRP A 83 4.20 20.16 -19.24
N ARG A 84 5.35 19.80 -19.82
CA ARG A 84 6.70 19.99 -19.27
C ARG A 84 6.89 19.48 -17.86
N PHE A 85 6.16 18.43 -17.48
CA PHE A 85 6.15 17.90 -16.13
C PHE A 85 6.06 16.38 -16.13
N ARG A 86 6.96 15.73 -15.37
CA ARG A 86 6.95 14.29 -15.09
C ARG A 86 7.36 14.01 -13.66
N LEU A 87 6.98 12.84 -13.17
CA LEU A 87 7.39 12.31 -11.87
C LEU A 87 8.49 11.25 -12.06
N GLN A 88 9.46 11.27 -11.16
CA GLN A 88 10.47 10.22 -11.06
C GLN A 88 10.47 9.66 -9.64
N PHE A 89 10.10 8.41 -9.47
CA PHE A 89 10.19 7.72 -8.20
C PHE A 89 11.65 7.37 -7.91
N ILE A 90 12.08 7.62 -6.69
CA ILE A 90 13.45 7.40 -6.20
C ILE A 90 13.37 6.41 -5.06
N ASP A 91 14.16 5.33 -5.17
CA ASP A 91 14.27 4.34 -4.12
C ASP A 91 14.84 4.96 -2.85
N PRO A 92 14.24 4.73 -1.65
CA PRO A 92 14.76 5.24 -0.39
C PRO A 92 16.23 4.86 -0.11
N ASP A 93 16.71 3.73 -0.63
CA ASP A 93 18.10 3.26 -0.48
C ASP A 93 19.13 4.12 -1.25
N LEU A 94 18.64 4.93 -2.20
CA LEU A 94 19.47 5.93 -2.88
C LEU A 94 19.80 7.14 -1.99
N ILE A 95 19.13 7.30 -0.85
CA ILE A 95 19.38 8.37 0.11
C ILE A 95 20.04 7.77 1.36
N ASP A 96 21.36 8.03 1.50
CA ASP A 96 22.20 7.42 2.51
C ASP A 96 21.74 7.73 3.94
N GLN A 97 21.15 6.74 4.60
CA GLN A 97 20.69 6.87 5.99
C GLN A 97 21.84 7.06 7.01
N ASP A 98 23.05 6.66 6.66
CA ASP A 98 24.21 6.79 7.54
C ASP A 98 24.91 8.14 7.40
N ARG A 99 24.52 8.94 6.41
CA ARG A 99 25.08 10.27 6.19
C ARG A 99 24.55 11.29 7.18
N ASN A 100 25.37 11.64 8.16
CA ASN A 100 25.08 12.66 9.16
C ASN A 100 26.25 13.64 9.23
N GLU A 101 25.98 14.93 9.00
CA GLU A 101 27.02 15.95 8.87
C GLU A 101 26.49 17.32 9.28
N THR A 102 27.33 18.17 9.86
CA THR A 102 27.00 19.58 10.10
C THR A 102 27.70 20.43 9.04
N LEU A 103 26.90 21.18 8.27
CA LEU A 103 27.40 22.03 7.21
C LEU A 103 27.88 23.39 7.75
N ALA A 104 28.87 24.00 7.06
CA ALA A 104 29.43 25.28 7.44
C ALA A 104 28.40 26.42 7.51
N GLY A 105 27.27 26.30 6.79
CA GLY A 105 26.17 27.27 6.82
C GLY A 105 25.16 27.10 7.96
N GLY A 106 25.40 26.19 8.92
CA GLY A 106 24.52 25.94 10.05
C GLY A 106 23.41 24.92 9.80
N ASN A 107 23.20 24.50 8.56
CA ASN A 107 22.31 23.36 8.25
C ASN A 107 22.96 22.06 8.71
N GLN A 108 22.12 21.04 8.93
CA GLN A 108 22.57 19.70 9.27
C GLN A 108 22.06 18.72 8.22
N ILE A 109 22.91 17.77 7.85
CA ILE A 109 22.45 16.58 7.13
C ILE A 109 22.12 15.53 8.18
N ARG A 110 20.89 15.01 8.13
CA ARG A 110 20.40 13.95 9.00
C ARG A 110 19.89 12.81 8.12
N MET A 111 20.56 11.66 8.17
CA MET A 111 20.18 10.49 7.36
C MET A 111 20.01 10.83 5.87
N GLY A 112 20.95 11.62 5.29
CA GLY A 112 20.93 12.04 3.89
C GLY A 112 19.99 13.20 3.54
N VAL A 113 19.27 13.76 4.51
CA VAL A 113 18.36 14.91 4.34
C VAL A 113 18.99 16.15 4.98
N GLU A 114 19.23 17.19 4.19
CA GLU A 114 19.68 18.48 4.69
C GLU A 114 18.50 19.24 5.32
N VAL A 115 18.61 19.57 6.58
CA VAL A 115 17.61 20.32 7.34
C VAL A 115 18.18 21.64 7.87
N ASN A 116 17.36 22.66 7.92
CA ASN A 116 17.72 23.94 8.54
C ASN A 116 17.61 23.88 10.08
N GLY A 117 17.93 24.98 10.77
CA GLY A 117 17.85 25.08 12.23
C GLY A 117 16.46 24.83 12.83
N ALA A 118 15.39 24.95 12.04
CA ALA A 118 14.01 24.62 12.43
C ALA A 118 13.62 23.16 12.12
N GLY A 119 14.54 22.36 11.55
CA GLY A 119 14.26 20.99 11.15
C GLY A 119 13.53 20.84 9.81
N LYS A 120 13.34 21.95 9.05
CA LYS A 120 12.69 21.91 7.73
C LYS A 120 13.68 21.38 6.69
N PRO A 121 13.29 20.40 5.85
CA PRO A 121 14.10 19.94 4.73
C PRO A 121 14.44 21.07 3.76
N VAL A 122 15.71 21.14 3.34
CA VAL A 122 16.26 22.10 2.38
C VAL A 122 16.72 21.41 1.12
N ALA A 123 17.31 20.23 1.25
CA ALA A 123 17.77 19.41 0.12
C ALA A 123 17.89 17.92 0.52
N TYR A 124 18.00 17.08 -0.49
CA TYR A 124 18.20 15.65 -0.40
C TYR A 124 19.48 15.27 -1.16
N TYR A 125 20.28 14.38 -0.58
CA TYR A 125 21.48 13.85 -1.22
C TYR A 125 21.17 12.47 -1.78
N VAL A 126 21.03 12.40 -3.10
CA VAL A 126 20.62 11.19 -3.82
C VAL A 126 21.80 10.58 -4.52
N LYS A 127 22.10 9.31 -4.25
CA LYS A 127 23.11 8.53 -4.98
C LYS A 127 22.66 8.30 -6.42
N THR A 128 23.57 8.42 -7.37
CA THR A 128 23.26 8.21 -8.80
C THR A 128 23.04 6.75 -9.17
N ARG A 129 23.32 5.83 -8.24
CA ARG A 129 23.21 4.37 -8.42
C ARG A 129 22.77 3.70 -7.13
N HIS A 130 21.98 2.64 -7.31
CA HIS A 130 21.57 1.79 -6.22
C HIS A 130 22.77 1.06 -5.61
N PRO A 131 22.89 0.96 -4.27
CA PRO A 131 24.00 0.26 -3.59
C PRO A 131 24.16 -1.20 -4.03
N ASP A 132 23.06 -1.87 -4.37
CA ASP A 132 23.05 -3.29 -4.79
C ASP A 132 23.22 -3.50 -6.30
N ASP A 133 23.50 -2.45 -7.08
CA ASP A 133 23.75 -2.57 -8.52
C ASP A 133 25.19 -3.03 -8.79
N TYR A 134 25.37 -4.36 -8.90
CA TYR A 134 26.67 -5.02 -9.12
C TYR A 134 27.22 -4.90 -10.55
N GLN A 135 26.43 -4.44 -11.51
CA GLN A 135 26.81 -4.52 -12.94
C GLN A 135 27.74 -3.42 -13.42
N THR A 136 28.16 -2.51 -12.59
CA THR A 136 28.92 -1.36 -13.08
C THR A 136 30.32 -1.28 -12.53
N SER A 137 31.21 -1.88 -13.29
CA SER A 137 32.66 -1.71 -13.16
C SER A 137 33.08 -0.23 -13.19
N GLY A 138 33.70 0.22 -12.10
CA GLY A 138 34.68 1.30 -12.15
C GLY A 138 34.22 2.75 -12.16
N GLN A 139 32.92 3.06 -12.17
CA GLN A 139 32.47 4.45 -12.03
C GLN A 139 32.13 4.74 -10.56
N ALA A 140 32.72 5.80 -10.02
CA ALA A 140 32.42 6.25 -8.66
C ALA A 140 30.94 6.60 -8.50
N VAL A 141 30.33 6.13 -7.41
CA VAL A 141 28.97 6.58 -7.00
C VAL A 141 29.08 8.06 -6.69
N ARG A 142 28.29 8.87 -7.42
CA ARG A 142 28.18 10.30 -7.18
C ARG A 142 26.89 10.56 -6.41
N GLU A 143 26.90 11.57 -5.58
CA GLU A 143 25.72 12.10 -4.95
C GLU A 143 25.31 13.41 -5.62
N GLU A 144 24.03 13.55 -5.86
CA GLU A 144 23.42 14.79 -6.35
C GLU A 144 22.63 15.43 -5.23
N ARG A 145 22.89 16.73 -4.99
CA ARG A 145 22.12 17.53 -4.05
C ARG A 145 20.87 18.07 -4.74
N ILE A 146 19.72 17.53 -4.38
CA ILE A 146 18.41 17.92 -4.95
C ILE A 146 17.70 18.86 -4.01
N PRO A 147 17.30 20.08 -4.40
CA PRO A 147 16.53 21.01 -3.58
C PRO A 147 15.20 20.40 -3.15
N ALA A 148 14.79 20.65 -1.89
CA ALA A 148 13.56 20.10 -1.33
C ALA A 148 12.30 20.55 -2.06
N GLU A 149 12.34 21.71 -2.73
CA GLU A 149 11.22 22.22 -3.55
C GLU A 149 10.91 21.32 -4.76
N ARG A 150 11.85 20.51 -5.19
CA ARG A 150 11.71 19.57 -6.30
C ARG A 150 11.44 18.14 -5.86
N MET A 151 11.48 17.87 -4.57
CA MET A 151 11.35 16.51 -4.00
C MET A 151 10.10 16.42 -3.13
N ILE A 152 9.23 15.48 -3.45
CA ILE A 152 8.16 15.06 -2.54
C ILE A 152 8.74 13.95 -1.68
N HIS A 153 8.77 14.17 -0.37
CA HIS A 153 9.17 13.18 0.61
C HIS A 153 7.95 12.79 1.44
N GLY A 154 7.30 11.71 1.04
CA GLY A 154 6.10 11.22 1.71
C GLY A 154 6.43 10.19 2.78
N PHE A 155 6.10 10.48 4.03
CA PHE A 155 6.11 9.54 5.15
C PHE A 155 5.14 10.01 6.25
N ARG A 156 4.66 9.08 7.05
CA ARG A 156 3.84 9.43 8.22
C ARG A 156 4.76 9.67 9.40
N ALA A 157 4.72 10.88 9.95
CA ALA A 157 5.50 11.23 11.13
C ALA A 157 4.80 10.67 12.39
N ASP A 158 5.42 9.68 13.03
CA ASP A 158 4.96 9.11 14.31
C ASP A 158 5.58 9.84 15.51
N ARG A 159 6.63 10.63 15.29
CA ARG A 159 7.37 11.35 16.31
C ARG A 159 7.65 12.80 15.89
N ILE A 160 7.68 13.68 16.87
CA ILE A 160 8.10 15.07 16.67
C ILE A 160 9.54 15.10 16.15
N ALA A 161 9.83 15.95 15.17
CA ALA A 161 11.14 16.13 14.54
C ALA A 161 11.70 14.88 13.83
N GLN A 162 10.86 13.94 13.43
CA GLN A 162 11.24 12.80 12.62
C GLN A 162 11.71 13.26 11.23
N THR A 163 12.85 12.78 10.77
CA THR A 163 13.47 13.17 9.49
C THR A 163 13.18 12.16 8.38
N ARG A 164 13.13 10.87 8.71
CA ARG A 164 12.88 9.76 7.76
C ARG A 164 11.68 8.94 8.21
N GLY A 165 11.01 8.28 7.26
CA GLY A 165 9.89 7.40 7.53
C GLY A 165 10.28 6.10 8.22
N VAL A 166 9.30 5.41 8.81
CA VAL A 166 9.45 4.08 9.39
C VAL A 166 8.40 3.17 8.77
N PRO A 167 8.76 1.96 8.30
CA PRO A 167 7.82 1.00 7.74
C PRO A 167 6.63 0.74 8.66
N TRP A 168 5.41 0.76 8.11
CA TRP A 168 4.22 0.47 8.90
C TRP A 168 4.21 -0.95 9.46
N THR A 169 4.96 -1.84 8.81
CA THR A 169 5.16 -3.24 9.25
C THR A 169 6.09 -3.39 10.42
N SER A 170 6.84 -2.35 10.82
CA SER A 170 7.89 -2.42 11.86
C SER A 170 7.40 -2.99 13.19
N THR A 171 6.18 -2.63 13.60
CA THR A 171 5.54 -3.12 14.84
C THR A 171 5.15 -4.60 14.80
N ALA A 172 4.98 -5.16 13.60
CA ALA A 172 4.55 -6.54 13.37
C ALA A 172 5.69 -7.48 12.94
N MET A 173 6.84 -6.95 12.46
CA MET A 173 7.91 -7.73 11.81
C MET A 173 8.44 -8.88 12.68
N THR A 174 8.67 -8.64 13.97
CA THR A 174 9.17 -9.69 14.87
C THR A 174 8.17 -10.83 15.01
N ARG A 175 6.87 -10.51 15.14
CA ARG A 175 5.81 -11.53 15.25
C ARG A 175 5.63 -12.29 13.92
N LEU A 176 5.72 -11.61 12.78
CA LEU A 176 5.68 -12.25 11.46
C LEU A 176 6.81 -13.26 11.30
N LYS A 177 8.04 -12.88 11.68
CA LYS A 177 9.20 -13.79 11.65
C LYS A 177 9.02 -14.99 12.57
N MET A 178 8.51 -14.79 13.79
CA MET A 178 8.24 -15.86 14.74
C MET A 178 7.14 -16.80 14.23
N LEU A 179 6.07 -16.26 13.66
CA LEU A 179 4.98 -17.06 13.09
C LEU A 179 5.49 -17.95 11.95
N SER A 180 6.21 -17.37 10.99
CA SER A 180 6.78 -18.12 9.86
C SER A 180 7.70 -19.26 10.31
N GLY A 181 8.57 -19.03 11.30
CA GLY A 181 9.41 -20.08 11.84
C GLY A 181 8.63 -21.17 12.60
N TYR A 182 7.53 -20.80 13.25
CA TYR A 182 6.66 -21.77 13.91
C TYR A 182 5.89 -22.63 12.90
N GLU A 183 5.32 -22.02 11.86
CA GLU A 183 4.65 -22.74 10.77
C GLU A 183 5.59 -23.72 10.06
N GLU A 184 6.84 -23.32 9.81
CA GLU A 184 7.87 -24.20 9.26
C GLU A 184 8.15 -25.40 10.18
N ALA A 185 8.34 -25.15 11.46
CA ALA A 185 8.59 -26.20 12.44
C ALA A 185 7.41 -27.20 12.55
N GLU A 186 6.18 -26.70 12.54
CA GLU A 186 4.97 -27.54 12.55
C GLU A 186 4.83 -28.37 11.27
N LEU A 187 5.14 -27.79 10.11
CA LEU A 187 5.14 -28.52 8.85
C LEU A 187 6.18 -29.64 8.83
N VAL A 188 7.37 -29.38 9.37
CA VAL A 188 8.43 -30.40 9.52
C VAL A 188 7.96 -31.49 10.50
N ALA A 189 7.39 -31.13 11.65
CA ALA A 189 6.85 -32.09 12.61
C ALA A 189 5.75 -32.97 11.99
N ALA A 190 4.85 -32.37 11.21
CA ALA A 190 3.80 -33.10 10.48
C ALA A 190 4.39 -34.09 9.46
N ARG A 191 5.41 -33.69 8.71
CA ARG A 191 6.10 -34.57 7.75
C ARG A 191 6.78 -35.76 8.45
N ILE A 192 7.47 -35.49 9.57
CA ILE A 192 8.14 -36.53 10.36
C ILE A 192 7.09 -37.52 10.92
N SER A 193 6.00 -37.02 11.49
CA SER A 193 4.90 -37.86 11.97
C SER A 193 4.27 -38.74 10.89
N ALA A 194 4.09 -38.18 9.69
CA ALA A 194 3.54 -38.89 8.54
C ALA A 194 4.49 -39.98 8.00
N SER A 195 5.80 -39.82 8.14
CA SER A 195 6.79 -40.77 7.63
C SER A 195 6.99 -41.99 8.52
N LYS A 196 6.28 -42.09 9.67
CA LYS A 196 6.35 -43.24 10.61
C LYS A 196 7.76 -43.72 10.87
N MET A 197 8.64 -42.82 11.23
CA MET A 197 10.03 -43.12 11.59
C MET A 197 10.11 -43.73 13.00
N GLY A 198 11.12 -44.50 13.26
CA GLY A 198 11.40 -45.05 14.60
C GLY A 198 12.86 -45.41 14.76
N PHE A 199 13.23 -45.74 15.98
CA PHE A 199 14.58 -46.11 16.34
C PHE A 199 14.63 -47.58 16.75
N PHE A 200 15.62 -48.31 16.26
CA PHE A 200 15.94 -49.63 16.76
C PHE A 200 16.78 -49.47 18.04
N THR A 201 16.37 -50.12 19.10
CA THR A 201 17.11 -50.16 20.37
C THR A 201 17.50 -51.56 20.69
N SER A 202 18.78 -51.82 21.05
CA SER A 202 19.26 -53.10 21.53
C SER A 202 19.25 -53.14 23.07
N GLN A 203 18.73 -54.17 23.65
CA GLN A 203 18.72 -54.36 25.13
C GLN A 203 20.06 -54.82 25.69
N SER A 204 20.93 -55.41 24.87
CA SER A 204 22.21 -55.97 25.29
C SER A 204 23.40 -55.00 25.31
N GLY A 205 23.22 -53.79 24.74
CA GLY A 205 24.29 -52.83 24.65
C GLY A 205 25.44 -53.22 23.68
N GLU A 206 25.32 -54.37 23.02
CA GLU A 206 26.23 -54.78 21.96
C GLU A 206 25.78 -54.17 20.60
N ASP A 207 26.76 -53.71 19.84
CA ASP A 207 26.48 -53.20 18.47
C ASP A 207 25.93 -54.32 17.60
N TYR A 208 24.69 -54.14 17.10
CA TYR A 208 24.07 -55.06 16.18
C TYR A 208 24.79 -54.92 14.82
N GLN A 209 25.52 -55.95 14.41
CA GLN A 209 26.07 -56.04 13.06
C GLN A 209 25.05 -56.73 12.16
N ALA A 210 24.35 -55.92 11.34
CA ALA A 210 23.48 -56.48 10.30
C ALA A 210 24.30 -57.08 9.15
N ASP A 211 23.93 -58.27 8.74
CA ASP A 211 24.49 -58.93 7.53
C ASP A 211 24.08 -58.12 6.31
N GLY A 212 25.03 -57.39 5.70
CA GLY A 212 24.78 -56.58 4.49
C GLY A 212 24.93 -55.08 4.64
N THR A 213 25.60 -54.58 5.68
CA THR A 213 25.83 -53.14 5.88
C THR A 213 26.94 -52.59 5.01
N GLU A 214 26.66 -51.53 4.27
CA GLU A 214 27.66 -50.59 3.85
C GLU A 214 28.31 -49.89 5.11
N ASP A 215 29.54 -49.66 5.05
CA ASP A 215 30.63 -49.20 5.90
C ASP A 215 30.37 -48.24 7.12
N THR A 216 29.14 -48.00 7.54
CA THR A 216 28.83 -47.05 8.64
C THR A 216 28.14 -47.63 9.85
N GLY A 217 27.91 -48.94 9.94
CA GLY A 217 27.40 -49.60 11.15
C GLY A 217 25.93 -49.28 11.56
N ASN A 218 25.21 -48.48 10.78
CA ASN A 218 23.82 -48.09 11.08
C ASN A 218 22.84 -48.95 10.26
N LEU A 219 21.94 -49.67 10.96
CA LEU A 219 20.83 -50.37 10.35
C LEU A 219 19.84 -49.35 9.77
N ARG A 220 19.71 -49.30 8.45
CA ARG A 220 18.65 -48.52 7.79
C ARG A 220 17.70 -49.51 7.13
N MET A 221 16.42 -49.39 7.43
CA MET A 221 15.36 -50.20 6.89
C MET A 221 14.32 -49.27 6.24
N GLU A 222 14.05 -49.48 4.93
CA GLU A 222 12.95 -48.78 4.26
C GLU A 222 11.70 -49.67 4.38
N VAL A 223 10.68 -49.16 5.05
CA VAL A 223 9.42 -49.86 5.26
C VAL A 223 8.39 -49.34 4.26
N ALA A 224 7.93 -50.23 3.35
CA ALA A 224 6.79 -49.89 2.49
C ALA A 224 5.46 -50.01 3.27
N PRO A 225 4.44 -49.21 2.94
CA PRO A 225 3.14 -49.25 3.58
C PRO A 225 2.53 -50.67 3.47
N GLY A 226 2.17 -51.23 4.64
CA GLY A 226 1.60 -52.58 4.70
C GLY A 226 2.60 -53.75 4.81
N GLN A 227 3.87 -53.48 4.89
CA GLN A 227 4.92 -54.47 5.07
C GLN A 227 5.17 -54.75 6.54
N PHE A 228 5.21 -56.01 6.97
CA PHE A 228 5.58 -56.46 8.30
C PHE A 228 6.89 -57.22 8.23
N GLU A 229 7.88 -56.72 8.94
CA GLU A 229 9.20 -57.38 9.01
C GLU A 229 9.45 -57.91 10.43
N GLN A 230 10.10 -59.07 10.52
CA GLN A 230 10.50 -59.66 11.78
C GLN A 230 11.82 -59.04 12.26
N LEU A 231 11.81 -58.40 13.43
CA LEU A 231 13.03 -57.85 14.00
C LEU A 231 13.93 -58.96 14.58
N PRO A 232 15.26 -58.77 14.51
CA PRO A 232 16.21 -59.69 15.12
C PRO A 232 15.99 -59.85 16.63
N ALA A 233 16.39 -60.97 17.18
CA ALA A 233 16.28 -61.21 18.64
C ALA A 233 17.08 -60.19 19.45
N GLY A 234 16.47 -59.54 20.41
CA GLY A 234 17.08 -58.52 21.26
C GLY A 234 17.01 -57.07 20.73
N VAL A 235 16.42 -56.87 19.57
CA VAL A 235 16.17 -55.56 19.00
C VAL A 235 14.70 -55.17 19.22
N ASP A 236 14.45 -54.00 19.78
CA ASP A 236 13.12 -53.45 19.97
C ASP A 236 12.97 -52.18 19.08
N PHE A 237 11.75 -51.98 18.56
CA PHE A 237 11.42 -50.82 17.75
C PHE A 237 10.68 -49.78 18.58
N LYS A 238 11.28 -48.61 18.77
CA LYS A 238 10.62 -47.46 19.38
C LYS A 238 10.15 -46.51 18.29
N PRO A 239 8.82 -46.47 18.02
CA PRO A 239 8.29 -45.50 17.08
C PRO A 239 8.57 -44.08 17.59
N PHE A 240 9.05 -43.23 16.71
CA PHE A 240 9.10 -41.80 16.92
C PHE A 240 7.71 -41.28 16.53
N ASP A 241 6.85 -41.12 17.51
CA ASP A 241 5.48 -40.63 17.33
C ASP A 241 5.34 -39.28 18.05
N PRO A 242 5.81 -38.19 17.41
CA PRO A 242 5.51 -36.85 17.91
C PRO A 242 3.99 -36.68 17.87
N GLN A 243 3.37 -36.31 18.98
CA GLN A 243 1.93 -36.06 19.05
C GLN A 243 1.58 -34.87 18.13
N HIS A 244 1.24 -35.18 16.90
CA HIS A 244 0.82 -34.24 15.87
C HIS A 244 -0.51 -34.73 15.25
N PRO A 245 -1.50 -33.86 14.97
CA PRO A 245 -1.45 -32.38 15.05
C PRO A 245 -1.59 -31.88 16.50
N ALA A 246 -0.84 -30.83 16.83
CA ALA A 246 -1.03 -30.12 18.08
C ALA A 246 -2.39 -29.40 18.04
N THR A 247 -3.30 -29.78 18.93
CA THR A 247 -4.66 -29.16 19.02
C THR A 247 -4.63 -27.68 19.32
N ALA A 248 -3.51 -27.17 19.83
CA ALA A 248 -3.29 -25.76 20.16
C ALA A 248 -2.80 -24.92 18.95
N PHE A 249 -2.42 -25.53 17.81
CA PHE A 249 -1.84 -24.80 16.67
C PHE A 249 -2.77 -23.68 16.16
N ALA A 250 -4.01 -24.01 15.83
CA ALA A 250 -4.96 -23.06 15.27
C ALA A 250 -5.27 -21.88 16.22
N GLU A 251 -5.36 -22.13 17.53
CA GLU A 251 -5.61 -21.05 18.51
C GLU A 251 -4.36 -20.19 18.71
N PHE A 252 -3.17 -20.75 18.67
CA PHE A 252 -1.91 -20.02 18.72
C PHE A 252 -1.74 -19.13 17.48
N GLU A 253 -1.95 -19.69 16.29
CA GLU A 253 -1.90 -18.96 15.02
C GLU A 253 -2.88 -17.77 15.02
N LYS A 254 -4.14 -18.00 15.45
CA LYS A 254 -5.14 -16.92 15.60
C LYS A 254 -4.66 -15.82 16.56
N ALA A 255 -4.07 -16.19 17.69
CA ALA A 255 -3.55 -15.22 18.66
C ALA A 255 -2.40 -14.41 18.08
N MET A 256 -1.48 -15.04 17.35
CA MET A 256 -0.37 -14.36 16.66
C MET A 256 -0.86 -13.42 15.57
N LEU A 257 -1.78 -13.87 14.71
CA LEU A 257 -2.37 -13.06 13.64
C LEU A 257 -3.16 -11.86 14.20
N ARG A 258 -3.89 -12.00 15.31
CA ARG A 258 -4.54 -10.87 16.00
C ARG A 258 -3.53 -9.83 16.45
N GLY A 259 -2.40 -10.28 17.03
CA GLY A 259 -1.33 -9.37 17.44
C GLY A 259 -0.64 -8.68 16.27
N ILE A 260 -0.48 -9.37 15.13
CA ILE A 260 0.04 -8.81 13.88
C ILE A 260 -0.94 -7.78 13.32
N ALA A 261 -2.23 -8.12 13.24
CA ALA A 261 -3.27 -7.23 12.74
C ALA A 261 -3.35 -5.92 13.56
N SER A 262 -3.29 -6.04 14.89
CA SER A 262 -3.22 -4.88 15.80
C SER A 262 -1.98 -4.02 15.56
N GLY A 263 -0.81 -4.65 15.34
CA GLY A 263 0.42 -3.94 15.01
C GLY A 263 0.38 -3.21 13.66
N LEU A 264 -0.34 -3.75 12.69
CA LEU A 264 -0.54 -3.16 11.37
C LEU A 264 -1.70 -2.13 11.32
N GLY A 265 -2.50 -2.02 12.39
CA GLY A 265 -3.68 -1.17 12.42
C GLY A 265 -4.81 -1.61 11.49
N VAL A 266 -4.92 -2.92 11.23
CA VAL A 266 -5.98 -3.52 10.41
C VAL A 266 -6.81 -4.52 11.23
N SER A 267 -8.01 -4.84 10.78
CA SER A 267 -8.82 -5.87 11.44
C SER A 267 -8.23 -7.26 11.22
N TYR A 268 -8.39 -8.15 12.21
CA TYR A 268 -7.98 -9.55 12.09
C TYR A 268 -8.63 -10.22 10.86
N THR A 269 -9.91 -9.96 10.64
CA THR A 269 -10.66 -10.53 9.53
C THR A 269 -10.12 -10.08 8.16
N SER A 270 -9.72 -8.82 8.04
CA SER A 270 -9.12 -8.29 6.81
C SER A 270 -7.72 -8.86 6.55
N LEU A 271 -6.95 -9.18 7.59
CA LEU A 271 -5.62 -9.76 7.47
C LEU A 271 -5.68 -11.26 7.13
N SER A 272 -6.47 -12.02 7.89
CA SER A 272 -6.51 -13.49 7.83
C SER A 272 -7.52 -14.05 6.82
N ASN A 273 -8.45 -13.23 6.31
CA ASN A 273 -9.64 -13.66 5.55
C ASN A 273 -10.51 -14.70 6.31
N ASN A 274 -10.36 -14.79 7.62
CA ASN A 274 -11.13 -15.72 8.43
C ASN A 274 -12.45 -15.06 8.86
N LEU A 275 -13.55 -15.57 8.32
CA LEU A 275 -14.91 -15.14 8.63
C LEU A 275 -15.65 -16.15 9.51
N GLU A 276 -14.98 -17.20 10.02
CA GLU A 276 -15.59 -18.17 10.92
C GLU A 276 -15.99 -17.52 12.25
N SER A 277 -17.16 -17.88 12.73
CA SER A 277 -17.67 -17.46 14.05
C SER A 277 -17.87 -15.95 14.23
N VAL A 278 -17.89 -15.17 13.15
CA VAL A 278 -18.11 -13.72 13.23
C VAL A 278 -19.57 -13.40 12.92
N SER A 279 -20.24 -12.68 13.82
CA SER A 279 -21.61 -12.21 13.57
C SER A 279 -21.59 -11.05 12.57
N TYR A 280 -22.68 -10.89 11.81
CA TYR A 280 -22.84 -9.78 10.86
C TYR A 280 -22.63 -8.41 11.51
N SER A 281 -23.15 -8.19 12.71
CA SER A 281 -22.99 -6.94 13.46
C SER A 281 -21.53 -6.67 13.86
N SER A 282 -20.79 -7.70 14.26
CA SER A 282 -19.39 -7.57 14.64
C SER A 282 -18.49 -7.27 13.41
N ILE A 283 -18.74 -7.95 12.28
CA ILE A 283 -18.03 -7.64 11.02
C ILE A 283 -18.31 -6.19 10.60
N ARG A 284 -19.57 -5.77 10.62
CA ARG A 284 -19.96 -4.41 10.25
C ARG A 284 -19.25 -3.37 11.09
N GLN A 285 -19.24 -3.52 12.41
CA GLN A 285 -18.55 -2.59 13.30
C GLN A 285 -17.06 -2.52 13.01
N GLY A 286 -16.39 -3.66 12.87
CA GLY A 286 -14.97 -3.71 12.54
C GLY A 286 -14.62 -3.08 11.21
N LEU A 287 -15.47 -3.27 10.18
CA LEU A 287 -15.29 -2.63 8.87
C LEU A 287 -15.46 -1.11 8.93
N ILE A 288 -16.39 -0.58 9.72
CA ILE A 288 -16.59 0.85 9.88
C ILE A 288 -15.36 1.49 10.51
N GLU A 289 -14.86 0.92 11.62
CA GLU A 289 -13.66 1.42 12.31
C GLU A 289 -12.41 1.35 11.40
N GLU A 290 -12.25 0.27 10.64
CA GLU A 290 -11.14 0.14 9.70
C GLU A 290 -11.23 1.16 8.55
N ARG A 291 -12.43 1.43 8.03
CA ARG A 291 -12.66 2.44 6.99
C ARG A 291 -12.31 3.85 7.47
N ASP A 292 -12.55 4.18 8.73
CA ASP A 292 -12.18 5.47 9.29
C ASP A 292 -10.64 5.64 9.34
N GLN A 293 -9.90 4.58 9.67
CA GLN A 293 -8.43 4.59 9.58
C GLN A 293 -7.95 4.79 8.13
N TRP A 294 -8.60 4.14 7.17
CA TRP A 294 -8.27 4.33 5.75
C TRP A 294 -8.57 5.76 5.27
N ARG A 295 -9.66 6.38 5.73
CA ARG A 295 -9.97 7.79 5.44
C ARG A 295 -8.86 8.72 5.93
N VAL A 296 -8.36 8.53 7.13
CA VAL A 296 -7.21 9.31 7.64
C VAL A 296 -6.01 9.20 6.71
N THR A 297 -5.73 7.99 6.23
CA THR A 297 -4.62 7.73 5.29
C THR A 297 -4.89 8.36 3.91
N GLN A 298 -6.13 8.33 3.43
CA GLN A 298 -6.54 8.99 2.18
C GLN A 298 -6.31 10.50 2.25
N PHE A 299 -6.75 11.16 3.32
CA PHE A 299 -6.55 12.60 3.52
C PHE A 299 -5.07 12.96 3.62
N TRP A 300 -4.29 12.17 4.36
CA TRP A 300 -2.84 12.35 4.43
C TRP A 300 -2.21 12.26 3.03
N MET A 301 -2.57 11.27 2.23
CA MET A 301 -2.06 11.10 0.87
C MET A 301 -2.45 12.26 -0.04
N ILE A 302 -3.68 12.76 0.06
CA ILE A 302 -4.14 13.91 -0.70
C ILE A 302 -3.25 15.12 -0.41
N GLU A 303 -3.02 15.42 0.86
CA GLU A 303 -2.25 16.59 1.28
C GLU A 303 -0.76 16.49 0.95
N HIS A 304 -0.17 15.30 1.15
CA HIS A 304 1.28 15.11 1.04
C HIS A 304 1.75 14.61 -0.33
N PHE A 305 0.85 14.24 -1.22
CA PHE A 305 1.19 13.79 -2.56
C PHE A 305 0.31 14.42 -3.65
N CYS A 306 -0.99 14.16 -3.63
CA CYS A 306 -1.86 14.51 -4.76
C CYS A 306 -1.91 16.03 -5.00
N ASP A 307 -2.11 16.82 -3.95
CA ASP A 307 -2.21 18.29 -4.04
C ASP A 307 -0.88 18.93 -4.44
N ILE A 308 0.25 18.39 -3.94
CA ILE A 308 1.59 18.87 -4.30
C ILE A 308 1.85 18.64 -5.78
N VAL A 309 1.54 17.42 -6.28
CA VAL A 309 1.71 17.07 -7.70
C VAL A 309 0.84 17.95 -8.59
N TYR A 310 -0.43 18.15 -8.26
CA TYR A 310 -1.34 18.98 -9.03
C TYR A 310 -0.85 20.44 -9.12
N ARG A 311 -0.44 21.03 -8.01
CA ARG A 311 0.08 22.40 -7.96
C ARG A 311 1.34 22.58 -8.82
N ALA A 312 2.24 21.61 -8.76
CA ALA A 312 3.47 21.63 -9.57
C ALA A 312 3.16 21.42 -11.06
N TRP A 313 2.32 20.44 -11.38
CA TRP A 313 1.84 20.19 -12.73
C TRP A 313 1.12 21.41 -13.32
N LEU A 314 0.21 22.01 -12.57
CA LEU A 314 -0.54 23.20 -13.00
C LEU A 314 0.38 24.36 -13.35
N ARG A 315 1.39 24.62 -12.51
CA ARG A 315 2.37 25.69 -12.76
C ARG A 315 3.09 25.44 -14.07
N GLN A 316 3.66 24.26 -14.26
CA GLN A 316 4.40 23.91 -15.46
C GLN A 316 3.51 23.92 -16.72
N THR A 317 2.30 23.42 -16.61
CA THR A 317 1.31 23.35 -17.70
C THR A 317 0.88 24.74 -18.18
N LEU A 318 0.63 25.67 -17.27
CA LEU A 318 0.29 27.05 -17.59
C LEU A 318 1.49 27.79 -18.20
N ASP A 319 2.67 27.64 -17.62
CA ASP A 319 3.91 28.26 -18.12
C ASP A 319 4.33 27.69 -19.49
N ALA A 320 4.00 26.43 -19.77
CA ALA A 320 4.21 25.79 -21.07
C ALA A 320 3.19 26.20 -22.14
N GLY A 321 2.05 26.80 -21.74
CA GLY A 321 0.92 27.07 -22.63
C GLY A 321 0.23 25.80 -23.15
N ALA A 322 0.33 24.69 -22.43
CA ALA A 322 -0.29 23.41 -22.82
C ALA A 322 -1.83 23.45 -22.72
N VAL A 323 -2.37 24.37 -21.94
CA VAL A 323 -3.79 24.67 -21.84
C VAL A 323 -4.04 26.14 -22.18
N ASN A 324 -5.15 26.43 -22.83
CA ASN A 324 -5.51 27.80 -23.20
C ASN A 324 -6.14 28.55 -22.02
N LEU A 325 -5.35 28.72 -20.95
CA LEU A 325 -5.73 29.43 -19.72
C LEU A 325 -4.63 30.41 -19.30
N PRO A 326 -4.98 31.58 -18.75
CA PRO A 326 -3.99 32.60 -18.41
C PRO A 326 -3.17 32.21 -17.17
N ALA A 327 -1.85 32.09 -17.33
CA ALA A 327 -0.92 31.75 -16.23
C ALA A 327 -1.01 32.74 -15.04
N ALA A 328 -1.34 34.01 -15.30
CA ALA A 328 -1.54 35.02 -14.26
C ALA A 328 -2.68 34.66 -13.28
N LYS A 329 -3.63 33.81 -13.66
CA LYS A 329 -4.74 33.34 -12.82
C LYS A 329 -4.44 32.02 -12.10
N TYR A 330 -3.17 31.62 -11.96
CA TYR A 330 -2.76 30.40 -11.26
C TYR A 330 -3.50 30.18 -9.93
N GLN A 331 -3.60 31.23 -9.10
CA GLN A 331 -4.26 31.13 -7.79
C GLN A 331 -5.76 30.78 -7.87
N LYS A 332 -6.43 31.16 -8.96
CA LYS A 332 -7.81 30.75 -9.23
C LYS A 332 -7.90 29.23 -9.50
N PHE A 333 -6.94 28.72 -10.27
CA PHE A 333 -6.95 27.34 -10.77
C PHE A 333 -6.38 26.32 -9.80
N VAL A 334 -5.67 26.78 -8.75
CA VAL A 334 -5.16 25.92 -7.67
C VAL A 334 -6.26 25.28 -6.83
N ALA A 335 -7.47 25.88 -6.83
CA ALA A 335 -8.59 25.38 -6.06
C ALA A 335 -8.99 23.98 -6.57
N ALA A 336 -8.61 22.95 -5.84
CA ALA A 336 -8.88 21.56 -6.15
C ALA A 336 -9.60 20.87 -4.98
N GLN A 337 -10.46 19.95 -5.32
CA GLN A 337 -11.06 19.00 -4.42
C GLN A 337 -10.64 17.60 -4.90
N TRP A 338 -10.28 16.74 -3.97
CA TRP A 338 -9.92 15.37 -4.29
C TRP A 338 -11.02 14.43 -3.81
N VAL A 339 -11.40 13.50 -4.68
CA VAL A 339 -12.40 12.47 -4.37
C VAL A 339 -11.69 11.15 -4.19
N PRO A 340 -11.44 10.72 -2.94
CA PRO A 340 -10.89 9.41 -2.67
C PRO A 340 -11.92 8.32 -2.93
N ARG A 341 -11.45 7.07 -3.02
CA ARG A 341 -12.35 5.92 -3.11
C ARG A 341 -13.32 5.89 -1.91
N GLY A 342 -14.59 5.67 -2.22
CA GLY A 342 -15.59 5.27 -1.23
C GLY A 342 -15.71 3.75 -1.13
N TRP A 343 -16.52 3.29 -0.19
CA TRP A 343 -16.84 1.86 -0.03
C TRP A 343 -18.32 1.60 -0.31
N GLN A 344 -18.60 0.41 -0.80
CA GLN A 344 -19.98 -0.04 -0.93
C GLN A 344 -20.62 -0.22 0.45
N TRP A 345 -21.90 -0.04 0.53
CA TRP A 345 -22.66 -0.26 1.73
C TRP A 345 -22.59 -1.73 2.17
N VAL A 346 -22.53 -1.95 3.45
CA VAL A 346 -22.58 -3.30 4.03
C VAL A 346 -24.03 -3.80 4.04
N ASP A 347 -24.97 -2.88 4.28
CA ASP A 347 -26.42 -3.11 4.21
C ASP A 347 -27.04 -2.07 3.26
N PRO A 348 -27.11 -2.39 1.96
CA PRO A 348 -27.51 -1.41 0.95
C PRO A 348 -28.89 -0.81 1.18
N ARG A 349 -29.85 -1.59 1.68
CA ARG A 349 -31.22 -1.11 1.89
C ARG A 349 -31.31 -0.16 3.08
N ASN A 350 -30.85 -0.60 4.24
CA ASN A 350 -30.94 0.22 5.45
C ASN A 350 -30.07 1.47 5.36
N GLU A 351 -28.91 1.38 4.71
CA GLU A 351 -28.01 2.54 4.50
C GLU A 351 -28.59 3.52 3.47
N ALA A 352 -29.24 3.04 2.40
CA ALA A 352 -29.95 3.90 1.46
C ALA A 352 -31.12 4.66 2.13
N ASP A 353 -31.96 3.93 2.88
CA ASP A 353 -33.07 4.54 3.60
C ASP A 353 -32.61 5.57 4.64
N ALA A 354 -31.53 5.28 5.36
CA ALA A 354 -30.92 6.21 6.31
C ALA A 354 -30.39 7.48 5.62
N GLN A 355 -29.70 7.35 4.46
CA GLN A 355 -29.21 8.50 3.70
C GLN A 355 -30.35 9.33 3.11
N ILE A 356 -31.37 8.68 2.54
CA ILE A 356 -32.56 9.39 2.05
C ILE A 356 -33.22 10.18 3.18
N THR A 357 -33.35 9.58 4.36
CA THR A 357 -33.91 10.23 5.54
C THR A 357 -33.04 11.41 6.00
N ALA A 358 -31.73 11.26 6.03
CA ALA A 358 -30.78 12.31 6.39
C ALA A 358 -30.85 13.49 5.40
N ILE A 359 -30.91 13.21 4.10
CA ILE A 359 -31.02 14.24 3.05
C ILE A 359 -32.36 14.98 3.18
N ASN A 360 -33.47 14.26 3.36
CA ASN A 360 -34.81 14.86 3.46
C ASN A 360 -34.97 15.73 4.71
N ASN A 361 -34.28 15.39 5.79
CA ASN A 361 -34.26 16.18 7.04
C ASN A 361 -33.16 17.26 7.08
N GLY A 362 -32.40 17.46 6.00
CA GLY A 362 -31.36 18.49 5.93
C GLY A 362 -30.09 18.20 6.75
N LEU A 363 -29.94 16.98 7.25
CA LEU A 363 -28.74 16.53 8.01
C LEU A 363 -27.54 16.21 7.11
N MET A 364 -27.80 15.95 5.82
CA MET A 364 -26.80 15.60 4.81
C MET A 364 -27.20 16.21 3.46
N THR A 365 -26.20 16.59 2.66
CA THR A 365 -26.45 17.00 1.27
C THR A 365 -26.28 15.81 0.31
N ARG A 366 -26.89 15.87 -0.88
CA ARG A 366 -26.67 14.86 -1.94
C ARG A 366 -25.19 14.80 -2.35
N THR A 367 -24.51 15.93 -2.37
CA THR A 367 -23.06 16.01 -2.64
C THR A 367 -22.25 15.20 -1.62
N GLN A 368 -22.57 15.33 -0.33
CA GLN A 368 -21.90 14.56 0.73
C GLN A 368 -22.19 13.07 0.60
N ALA A 369 -23.44 12.69 0.36
CA ALA A 369 -23.84 11.29 0.19
C ALA A 369 -23.12 10.61 -1.01
N LEU A 370 -22.95 11.34 -2.11
CA LEU A 370 -22.22 10.84 -3.28
C LEU A 370 -20.70 10.80 -3.03
N ALA A 371 -20.15 11.82 -2.34
CA ALA A 371 -18.73 11.87 -2.01
C ALA A 371 -18.32 10.71 -1.08
N GLU A 372 -19.15 10.28 -0.14
CA GLU A 372 -18.92 9.09 0.69
C GLU A 372 -18.77 7.80 -0.14
N ARG A 373 -19.35 7.78 -1.33
CA ARG A 373 -19.26 6.68 -2.30
C ARG A 373 -18.12 6.85 -3.31
N GLY A 374 -17.36 7.96 -3.22
CA GLY A 374 -16.33 8.30 -4.19
C GLY A 374 -16.89 8.75 -5.55
N LEU A 375 -18.08 9.35 -5.56
CA LEU A 375 -18.75 9.87 -6.75
C LEU A 375 -18.84 11.39 -6.69
N ASP A 376 -18.72 12.03 -7.85
CA ASP A 376 -18.98 13.45 -8.02
C ASP A 376 -20.44 13.72 -8.36
N ILE A 377 -21.03 14.71 -7.71
CA ILE A 377 -22.43 15.06 -7.97
C ILE A 377 -22.61 15.65 -9.38
N GLU A 378 -21.63 16.42 -9.88
CA GLU A 378 -21.76 17.05 -11.20
C GLU A 378 -21.67 16.00 -12.31
N ASP A 379 -20.78 15.01 -12.15
CA ASP A 379 -20.67 13.90 -13.08
C ASP A 379 -21.93 13.04 -13.07
N VAL A 380 -22.45 12.70 -11.88
CA VAL A 380 -23.69 11.94 -11.74
C VAL A 380 -24.88 12.69 -12.34
N LEU A 381 -24.97 14.02 -12.17
CA LEU A 381 -26.07 14.81 -12.74
C LEU A 381 -25.93 14.95 -14.26
N ARG A 382 -24.71 15.08 -14.82
CA ARG A 382 -24.49 15.08 -16.27
C ARG A 382 -24.83 13.73 -16.89
N GLU A 383 -24.40 12.64 -16.26
CA GLU A 383 -24.71 11.28 -16.72
C GLU A 383 -26.22 11.06 -16.72
N ARG A 384 -26.91 11.43 -15.63
CA ARG A 384 -28.36 11.35 -15.53
C ARG A 384 -29.09 12.20 -16.58
N GLN A 385 -28.65 13.42 -16.83
CA GLN A 385 -29.22 14.26 -17.88
C GLN A 385 -29.06 13.60 -19.26
N ALA A 386 -27.87 13.05 -19.56
CA ALA A 386 -27.64 12.33 -20.81
C ALA A 386 -28.53 11.08 -20.95
N GLU A 387 -28.72 10.34 -19.85
CA GLU A 387 -29.64 9.20 -19.81
C GLU A 387 -31.12 9.63 -20.05
N ASP A 388 -31.58 10.69 -19.39
CA ASP A 388 -32.93 11.21 -19.56
C ASP A 388 -33.20 11.67 -21.00
N GLU A 389 -32.21 12.35 -21.63
CA GLU A 389 -32.25 12.75 -23.03
C GLU A 389 -32.29 11.54 -23.98
N LEU A 390 -31.49 10.52 -23.73
CA LEU A 390 -31.43 9.28 -24.50
C LEU A 390 -32.75 8.49 -24.37
N MET A 391 -33.29 8.36 -23.16
CA MET A 391 -34.55 7.69 -22.90
C MET A 391 -35.72 8.42 -23.60
N ALA A 392 -35.73 9.75 -23.56
CA ALA A 392 -36.73 10.55 -24.27
C ALA A 392 -36.65 10.35 -25.80
N ALA A 393 -35.41 10.30 -26.34
CA ALA A 393 -35.18 10.03 -27.77
C ALA A 393 -35.64 8.62 -28.20
N MET A 394 -35.52 7.63 -27.29
CA MET A 394 -35.96 6.23 -27.53
C MET A 394 -37.41 5.96 -27.16
N GLY A 395 -38.16 6.94 -26.64
CA GLY A 395 -39.55 6.78 -26.20
C GLY A 395 -39.71 5.87 -24.97
N ILE A 396 -38.65 5.74 -24.15
CA ILE A 396 -38.69 4.91 -22.94
C ILE A 396 -39.15 5.78 -21.76
N VAL A 397 -40.21 5.34 -21.08
CA VAL A 397 -40.74 5.96 -19.86
C VAL A 397 -40.46 5.00 -18.71
N LEU A 398 -39.62 5.38 -17.75
CA LEU A 398 -39.39 4.59 -16.54
C LEU A 398 -40.64 4.75 -15.62
N PRO A 399 -41.09 3.66 -14.95
CA PRO A 399 -42.08 3.78 -13.91
C PRO A 399 -41.53 4.64 -12.77
N VAL A 400 -42.32 5.60 -12.31
CA VAL A 400 -41.99 6.51 -11.20
C VAL A 400 -41.98 5.76 -9.87
#